data_c2385cd0231328d964e6cb5b11b0bbc6
#
_entry.id   c2385cd0231328d964e6cb5b11b0bbc6
#
_cell.length_a   1.000
_cell.length_b   1.000
_cell.length_c   1.000
_cell.angle_alpha   90.00
_cell.angle_beta   90.00
_cell.angle_gamma   90.00
#
_symmetry.space_group_name_H-M   'P 1'
#
loop_
_entity.id
_entity.type
_entity.pdbx_description
1 polymer ?
#
loop_
_entity_poly.entity_id
_entity_poly.type
_entity_poly.pdbx_seq_one_letter_code
_entity_poly.pdbx_strand_id
1 'polypeptide(L)'
;FLFLINAIMTLQPEIFGLADSTEAVKWSFISVGIWWTLFLIPIIKNVSVPVIETQSNVLVKSIRKNIATLSKIKAEKNVFIFLIAFFLYIDGVHTVMAMASDFALNLNLESSSIIIGLILVQFVAFPSTIAWSYIAEKKGEKNVLYVNILGYLALVSYSVSLSNATEFYVMACMVGSIQGGIQAVSRSLFAKIIPIKSAGEFFGFYNMFGRAGAFLGPLLVAIFVSTFDSASYGLIPIAVLFILGGLLLIRVKT
;
A
#
# COMPACT_ATOMS: atom_id res chain seq x y z
N PHE A 1 17.60 2.61 -0.63
CA PHE A 1 18.91 3.24 -0.33
C PHE A 1 18.72 4.64 0.26
N LEU A 2 18.11 5.60 -0.44
CA LEU A 2 17.92 6.97 0.05
C LEU A 2 17.16 7.04 1.39
N PHE A 3 16.09 6.24 1.52
CA PHE A 3 15.33 6.15 2.78
C PHE A 3 16.22 5.77 3.97
N LEU A 4 17.13 4.82 3.79
CA LEU A 4 18.04 4.39 4.84
C LEU A 4 19.00 5.53 5.27
N ILE A 5 19.56 6.24 4.28
CA ILE A 5 20.44 7.40 4.56
C ILE A 5 19.66 8.46 5.34
N ASN A 6 18.45 8.80 4.91
CA ASN A 6 17.61 9.79 5.57
C ASN A 6 17.20 9.35 6.99
N ALA A 7 16.94 8.06 7.19
CA ALA A 7 16.62 7.51 8.50
C ALA A 7 17.84 7.59 9.45
N ILE A 8 19.05 7.23 8.98
CA ILE A 8 20.29 7.37 9.77
C ILE A 8 20.55 8.85 10.08
N MET A 9 20.37 9.74 9.11
CA MET A 9 20.53 11.19 9.29
C MET A 9 19.58 11.75 10.37
N THR A 10 18.36 11.23 10.44
CA THR A 10 17.37 11.64 11.46
C THR A 10 17.68 11.05 12.84
N LEU A 11 18.18 9.80 12.90
CA LEU A 11 18.55 9.13 14.15
C LEU A 11 19.86 9.62 14.73
N GLN A 12 20.82 9.99 13.89
CA GLN A 12 22.17 10.41 14.27
C GLN A 12 22.61 11.63 13.46
N PRO A 13 21.97 12.80 13.68
CA PRO A 13 22.23 14.02 12.91
C PRO A 13 23.68 14.48 13.01
N GLU A 14 24.34 14.24 14.14
CA GLU A 14 25.74 14.62 14.40
C GLU A 14 26.72 14.01 13.40
N ILE A 15 26.47 12.78 12.90
CA ILE A 15 27.32 12.12 11.90
C ILE A 15 27.34 12.92 10.58
N PHE A 16 26.26 13.64 10.30
CA PHE A 16 26.10 14.46 9.08
C PHE A 16 26.42 15.94 9.32
N GLY A 17 26.89 16.31 10.52
CA GLY A 17 27.20 17.69 10.89
C GLY A 17 25.96 18.57 11.08
N LEU A 18 24.79 17.96 11.39
CA LEU A 18 23.53 18.66 11.60
C LEU A 18 23.30 18.90 13.10
N ALA A 19 22.62 20.01 13.43
CA ALA A 19 22.42 20.43 14.81
C ALA A 19 21.42 19.53 15.57
N ASP A 20 20.35 19.10 14.90
CA ASP A 20 19.30 18.28 15.50
C ASP A 20 18.54 17.43 14.46
N SER A 21 17.63 16.58 14.94
CA SER A 21 16.78 15.74 14.10
C SER A 21 15.78 16.55 13.26
N THR A 22 15.41 17.76 13.69
CA THR A 22 14.50 18.64 12.94
C THR A 22 15.20 19.18 11.68
N GLU A 23 16.47 19.53 11.81
CA GLU A 23 17.30 19.92 10.66
C GLU A 23 17.52 18.74 9.72
N ALA A 24 17.77 17.54 10.26
CA ALA A 24 17.90 16.31 9.49
C ALA A 24 16.65 15.99 8.66
N VAL A 25 15.46 16.18 9.21
CA VAL A 25 14.19 16.02 8.47
C VAL A 25 14.09 17.00 7.29
N LYS A 26 14.48 18.27 7.48
CA LYS A 26 14.50 19.26 6.37
C LYS A 26 15.42 18.82 5.24
N TRP A 27 16.64 18.40 5.57
CA TRP A 27 17.59 17.89 4.58
C TRP A 27 17.13 16.60 3.91
N SER A 28 16.39 15.75 4.62
CA SER A 28 15.75 14.56 4.06
C SER A 28 14.77 14.93 2.94
N PHE A 29 13.90 15.93 3.14
CA PHE A 29 12.99 16.39 2.09
C PHE A 29 13.74 16.95 0.88
N ILE A 30 14.80 17.73 1.09
CA ILE A 30 15.63 18.27 0.00
C ILE A 30 16.29 17.13 -0.78
N SER A 31 16.87 16.14 -0.10
CA SER A 31 17.52 14.98 -0.72
C SER A 31 16.54 14.18 -1.59
N VAL A 32 15.31 13.99 -1.13
CA VAL A 32 14.24 13.33 -1.89
C VAL A 32 13.87 14.15 -3.13
N GLY A 33 13.75 15.47 -3.01
CA GLY A 33 13.48 16.36 -4.15
C GLY A 33 14.57 16.27 -5.23
N ILE A 34 15.84 16.31 -4.82
CA ILE A 34 16.99 16.15 -5.74
C ILE A 34 16.97 14.76 -6.39
N TRP A 35 16.75 13.71 -5.60
CA TRP A 35 16.66 12.33 -6.09
C TRP A 35 15.60 12.17 -7.18
N TRP A 36 14.38 12.65 -6.91
CA TRP A 36 13.30 12.60 -7.89
C TRP A 36 13.62 13.36 -9.16
N THR A 37 14.23 14.55 -9.05
CA THR A 37 14.62 15.36 -10.19
C THR A 37 15.66 14.65 -11.06
N LEU A 38 16.68 14.05 -10.45
CA LEU A 38 17.72 13.32 -11.17
C LEU A 38 17.14 12.12 -11.94
N PHE A 39 16.25 11.34 -11.32
CA PHE A 39 15.62 10.17 -11.95
C PHE A 39 14.53 10.54 -12.97
N LEU A 40 14.02 11.78 -12.95
CA LEU A 40 13.11 12.27 -13.97
C LEU A 40 13.82 12.54 -15.31
N ILE A 41 15.10 12.92 -15.29
CA ILE A 41 15.88 13.26 -16.49
C ILE A 41 15.89 12.12 -17.53
N PRO A 42 16.21 10.85 -17.19
CA PRO A 42 16.17 9.75 -18.14
C PRO A 42 14.78 9.51 -18.73
N ILE A 43 13.72 9.71 -17.93
CA ILE A 43 12.34 9.54 -18.40
C ILE A 43 12.01 10.58 -19.47
N ILE A 44 12.31 11.86 -19.19
CA ILE A 44 12.08 12.96 -20.16
C ILE A 44 12.86 12.76 -21.44
N LYS A 45 14.11 12.25 -21.36
CA LYS A 45 14.99 12.09 -22.53
C LYS A 45 14.63 10.89 -23.39
N ASN A 46 14.15 9.78 -22.79
CA ASN A 46 14.05 8.49 -23.49
C ASN A 46 12.61 8.01 -23.71
N VAL A 47 11.64 8.62 -23.04
CA VAL A 47 10.22 8.21 -23.18
C VAL A 47 9.49 9.23 -24.03
N SER A 48 9.18 8.85 -25.27
CA SER A 48 8.29 9.65 -26.12
C SER A 48 6.84 9.39 -25.72
N VAL A 49 6.18 10.42 -25.19
CA VAL A 49 4.73 10.38 -24.96
C VAL A 49 4.05 10.80 -26.26
N PRO A 50 3.14 9.99 -26.84
CA PRO A 50 2.38 10.40 -28.00
C PRO A 50 1.60 11.69 -27.69
N VAL A 51 1.87 12.74 -28.47
CA VAL A 51 1.15 14.00 -28.35
C VAL A 51 -0.29 13.76 -28.79
N ILE A 52 -1.20 13.77 -27.85
CA ILE A 52 -2.62 13.78 -28.15
C ILE A 52 -2.96 15.23 -28.56
N GLU A 53 -3.37 15.42 -29.81
CA GLU A 53 -3.83 16.71 -30.30
C GLU A 53 -4.85 17.28 -29.31
N THR A 54 -4.59 18.50 -28.85
CA THR A 54 -5.45 19.22 -27.90
C THR A 54 -6.74 19.61 -28.61
N GLN A 55 -7.72 18.70 -28.60
CA GLN A 55 -9.05 19.00 -29.10
C GLN A 55 -9.84 19.78 -28.03
N SER A 56 -10.64 20.75 -28.49
CA SER A 56 -11.63 21.43 -27.63
C SER A 56 -12.48 20.38 -26.89
N ASN A 57 -12.72 20.58 -25.58
CA ASN A 57 -13.48 19.68 -24.70
C ASN A 57 -12.77 18.40 -24.21
N VAL A 58 -11.45 18.44 -24.00
CA VAL A 58 -10.67 17.31 -23.46
C VAL A 58 -11.28 16.75 -22.17
N LEU A 59 -11.71 17.62 -21.26
CA LEU A 59 -12.31 17.21 -19.97
C LEU A 59 -13.58 16.37 -20.17
N VAL A 60 -14.51 16.86 -20.99
CA VAL A 60 -15.78 16.14 -21.24
C VAL A 60 -15.55 14.80 -21.94
N LYS A 61 -14.64 14.76 -22.91
CA LYS A 61 -14.27 13.52 -23.60
C LYS A 61 -13.59 12.54 -22.64
N SER A 62 -12.72 13.01 -21.75
CA SER A 62 -12.05 12.17 -20.74
C SER A 62 -13.04 11.59 -19.74
N ILE A 63 -13.98 12.39 -19.24
CA ILE A 63 -15.05 11.91 -18.35
C ILE A 63 -15.91 10.87 -19.06
N ARG A 64 -16.35 11.13 -20.31
CA ARG A 64 -17.15 10.17 -21.09
C ARG A 64 -16.38 8.88 -21.34
N LYS A 65 -15.08 8.96 -21.64
CA LYS A 65 -14.20 7.79 -21.81
C LYS A 65 -14.10 6.98 -20.53
N ASN A 66 -13.92 7.63 -19.38
CA ASN A 66 -13.86 6.96 -18.08
C ASN A 66 -15.19 6.26 -17.74
N ILE A 67 -16.34 6.89 -18.00
CA ILE A 67 -17.65 6.27 -17.81
C ILE A 67 -17.81 5.05 -18.73
N ALA A 68 -17.41 5.15 -19.99
CA ALA A 68 -17.46 4.03 -20.94
C ALA A 68 -16.54 2.88 -20.48
N THR A 69 -15.34 3.17 -19.98
CA THR A 69 -14.43 2.16 -19.43
C THR A 69 -15.01 1.50 -18.18
N LEU A 70 -15.65 2.26 -17.30
CA LEU A 70 -16.35 1.69 -16.14
C LEU A 70 -17.47 0.73 -16.55
N SER A 71 -18.21 1.06 -17.61
CA SER A 71 -19.23 0.16 -18.18
C SER A 71 -18.62 -1.11 -18.74
N LYS A 72 -17.47 -1.03 -19.43
CA LYS A 72 -16.73 -2.22 -19.90
C LYS A 72 -16.28 -3.09 -18.73
N ILE A 73 -15.71 -2.47 -17.66
CA ILE A 73 -15.27 -3.18 -16.46
C ILE A 73 -16.46 -3.91 -15.79
N LYS A 74 -17.63 -3.26 -15.69
CA LYS A 74 -18.84 -3.89 -15.14
C LYS A 74 -19.33 -5.06 -15.98
N ALA A 75 -19.16 -5.01 -17.31
CA ALA A 75 -19.50 -6.12 -18.20
C ALA A 75 -18.58 -7.33 -17.98
N GLU A 76 -17.32 -7.11 -17.66
CA GLU A 76 -16.34 -8.14 -17.30
C GLU A 76 -16.47 -8.52 -15.81
N LYS A 77 -17.48 -9.32 -15.49
CA LYS A 77 -17.84 -9.67 -14.11
C LYS A 77 -16.66 -10.12 -13.25
N ASN A 78 -15.72 -10.88 -13.82
CA ASN A 78 -14.55 -11.38 -13.12
C ASN A 78 -13.62 -10.24 -12.68
N VAL A 79 -13.35 -9.30 -13.58
CA VAL A 79 -12.53 -8.13 -13.33
C VAL A 79 -13.20 -7.20 -12.32
N PHE A 80 -14.51 -6.99 -12.46
CA PHE A 80 -15.26 -6.14 -11.53
C PHE A 80 -15.24 -6.70 -10.09
N ILE A 81 -15.49 -8.01 -9.91
CA ILE A 81 -15.43 -8.67 -8.61
C ILE A 81 -14.02 -8.55 -8.01
N PHE A 82 -12.98 -8.76 -8.82
CA PHE A 82 -11.62 -8.60 -8.38
C PHE A 82 -11.32 -7.17 -7.91
N LEU A 83 -11.74 -6.15 -8.66
CA LEU A 83 -11.52 -4.74 -8.27
C LEU A 83 -12.20 -4.38 -6.94
N ILE A 84 -13.41 -4.90 -6.68
CA ILE A 84 -14.07 -4.69 -5.39
C ILE A 84 -13.33 -5.43 -4.27
N ALA A 85 -12.93 -6.69 -4.50
CA ALA A 85 -12.13 -7.44 -3.54
C ALA A 85 -10.81 -6.72 -3.24
N PHE A 86 -10.11 -6.29 -4.29
CA PHE A 86 -8.87 -5.51 -4.20
C PHE A 86 -9.06 -4.23 -3.39
N PHE A 87 -10.09 -3.44 -3.71
CA PHE A 87 -10.41 -2.22 -2.99
C PHE A 87 -10.52 -2.46 -1.48
N LEU A 88 -11.26 -3.49 -1.08
CA LEU A 88 -11.48 -3.79 0.33
C LEU A 88 -10.20 -4.22 1.05
N TYR A 89 -9.47 -5.21 0.54
CA TYR A 89 -8.30 -5.68 1.27
C TYR A 89 -7.11 -4.70 1.17
N ILE A 90 -6.97 -3.93 0.07
CA ILE A 90 -5.90 -2.94 -0.05
C ILE A 90 -6.15 -1.72 0.85
N ASP A 91 -7.42 -1.37 1.08
CA ASP A 91 -7.79 -0.37 2.07
C ASP A 91 -7.40 -0.80 3.49
N GLY A 92 -7.63 -2.07 3.83
CA GLY A 92 -7.11 -2.65 5.06
C GLY A 92 -5.59 -2.55 5.18
N VAL A 93 -4.85 -2.86 4.10
CA VAL A 93 -3.38 -2.73 4.05
C VAL A 93 -2.93 -1.29 4.30
N HIS A 94 -3.52 -0.33 3.58
CA HIS A 94 -3.18 1.08 3.73
C HIS A 94 -3.52 1.61 5.13
N THR A 95 -4.63 1.14 5.70
CA THR A 95 -5.05 1.51 7.07
C THR A 95 -4.06 1.01 8.10
N VAL A 96 -3.63 -0.25 8.02
CA VAL A 96 -2.59 -0.79 8.91
C VAL A 96 -1.31 0.05 8.81
N MET A 97 -0.89 0.42 7.60
CA MET A 97 0.31 1.24 7.41
C MET A 97 0.17 2.66 7.96
N ALA A 98 -0.97 3.31 7.71
CA ALA A 98 -1.23 4.68 8.16
C ALA A 98 -1.30 4.74 9.69
N MET A 99 -1.90 3.74 10.33
CA MET A 99 -2.11 3.73 11.77
C MET A 99 -0.95 3.12 12.57
N ALA A 100 0.03 2.49 11.91
CA ALA A 100 1.16 1.86 12.60
C ALA A 100 1.96 2.85 13.46
N SER A 101 2.19 4.07 12.94
CA SER A 101 2.90 5.12 13.67
C SER A 101 2.08 5.66 14.85
N ASP A 102 0.78 5.91 14.65
CA ASP A 102 -0.12 6.38 15.70
C ASP A 102 -0.24 5.34 16.81
N PHE A 103 -0.31 4.06 16.44
CA PHE A 103 -0.35 2.96 17.38
C PHE A 103 0.93 2.88 18.23
N ALA A 104 2.10 3.04 17.61
CA ALA A 104 3.38 3.08 18.31
C ALA A 104 3.49 4.26 19.27
N LEU A 105 2.98 5.44 18.89
CA LEU A 105 2.92 6.61 19.77
C LEU A 105 2.00 6.38 20.97
N ASN A 106 0.86 5.70 20.80
CA ASN A 106 -0.05 5.35 21.90
C ASN A 106 0.58 4.36 22.90
N LEU A 107 1.57 3.57 22.47
CA LEU A 107 2.37 2.72 23.33
C LEU A 107 3.50 3.49 24.04
N ASN A 108 3.57 4.82 23.89
CA ASN A 108 4.65 5.68 24.40
C ASN A 108 6.05 5.25 23.94
N LEU A 109 6.15 4.68 22.73
CA LEU A 109 7.44 4.33 22.15
C LEU A 109 8.19 5.58 21.70
N GLU A 110 9.49 5.60 21.91
CA GLU A 110 10.35 6.67 21.41
C GLU A 110 10.31 6.74 19.87
N SER A 111 10.46 7.95 19.34
CA SER A 111 10.51 8.19 17.88
C SER A 111 11.60 7.36 17.19
N SER A 112 12.71 7.09 17.86
CA SER A 112 13.78 6.19 17.43
C SER A 112 13.27 4.78 17.14
N SER A 113 12.45 4.21 18.02
CA SER A 113 11.85 2.89 17.86
C SER A 113 10.88 2.84 16.67
N ILE A 114 10.14 3.90 16.44
CA ILE A 114 9.22 3.99 15.27
C ILE A 114 10.03 3.99 13.97
N ILE A 115 11.11 4.78 13.89
CA ILE A 115 11.99 4.83 12.72
C ILE A 115 12.65 3.46 12.47
N ILE A 116 13.15 2.80 13.52
CA ILE A 116 13.71 1.44 13.41
C ILE A 116 12.65 0.46 12.88
N GLY A 117 11.42 0.51 13.37
CA GLY A 117 10.31 -0.31 12.86
C GLY A 117 10.06 -0.08 11.37
N LEU A 118 10.04 1.17 10.92
CA LEU A 118 9.88 1.49 9.48
C LEU A 118 11.04 0.96 8.63
N ILE A 119 12.28 1.01 9.14
CA ILE A 119 13.45 0.42 8.48
C ILE A 119 13.28 -1.09 8.37
N LEU A 120 12.88 -1.77 9.44
CA LEU A 120 12.65 -3.22 9.46
C LEU A 120 11.60 -3.63 8.43
N VAL A 121 10.47 -2.90 8.34
CA VAL A 121 9.45 -3.14 7.30
C VAL A 121 10.08 -3.15 5.92
N GLN A 122 10.90 -2.15 5.59
CA GLN A 122 11.49 -2.02 4.25
C GLN A 122 12.52 -3.11 3.94
N PHE A 123 13.37 -3.45 4.91
CA PHE A 123 14.36 -4.51 4.75
C PHE A 123 13.73 -5.88 4.55
N VAL A 124 12.66 -6.17 5.29
CA VAL A 124 11.95 -7.45 5.19
C VAL A 124 11.07 -7.47 3.94
N ALA A 125 10.45 -6.35 3.56
CA ALA A 125 9.55 -6.29 2.40
C ALA A 125 10.25 -6.59 1.08
N PHE A 126 11.49 -6.16 0.90
CA PHE A 126 12.21 -6.37 -0.36
C PHE A 126 12.40 -7.86 -0.69
N PRO A 127 13.08 -8.69 0.14
CA PRO A 127 13.24 -10.11 -0.15
C PRO A 127 11.91 -10.86 -0.14
N SER A 128 10.97 -10.49 0.74
CA SER A 128 9.66 -11.12 0.82
C SER A 128 8.83 -10.90 -0.45
N THR A 129 8.90 -9.73 -1.07
CA THR A 129 8.21 -9.46 -2.34
C THR A 129 8.71 -10.40 -3.45
N ILE A 130 10.02 -10.62 -3.54
CA ILE A 130 10.62 -11.54 -4.51
C ILE A 130 10.15 -12.97 -4.23
N ALA A 131 10.21 -13.39 -2.97
CA ALA A 131 9.78 -14.73 -2.56
C ALA A 131 8.29 -14.98 -2.89
N TRP A 132 7.41 -14.04 -2.56
CA TRP A 132 5.97 -14.15 -2.87
C TRP A 132 5.69 -14.18 -4.36
N SER A 133 6.42 -13.38 -5.16
CA SER A 133 6.28 -13.39 -6.61
C SER A 133 6.65 -14.76 -7.20
N TYR A 134 7.74 -15.36 -6.72
CA TYR A 134 8.17 -16.70 -7.13
C TYR A 134 7.18 -17.81 -6.68
N ILE A 135 6.64 -17.71 -5.46
CA ILE A 135 5.62 -18.64 -4.97
C ILE A 135 4.33 -18.51 -5.78
N ALA A 136 3.94 -17.26 -6.14
CA ALA A 136 2.75 -16.99 -6.94
C ALA A 136 2.83 -17.59 -8.35
N GLU A 137 4.02 -17.55 -8.97
CA GLU A 137 4.26 -18.20 -10.25
C GLU A 137 4.05 -19.71 -10.19
N LYS A 138 4.47 -20.36 -9.08
CA LYS A 138 4.36 -21.81 -8.91
C LYS A 138 3.01 -22.30 -8.38
N LYS A 139 2.43 -21.59 -7.43
CA LYS A 139 1.22 -22.01 -6.70
C LYS A 139 -0.06 -21.24 -7.07
N GLY A 140 0.08 -20.28 -7.97
CA GLY A 140 -1.01 -19.40 -8.40
C GLY A 140 -1.16 -18.16 -7.51
N GLU A 141 -1.42 -17.02 -8.13
CA GLU A 141 -1.52 -15.71 -7.47
C GLU A 141 -2.64 -15.67 -6.43
N LYS A 142 -3.77 -16.28 -6.74
CA LYS A 142 -4.94 -16.30 -5.85
C LYS A 142 -4.64 -16.96 -4.51
N ASN A 143 -3.93 -18.09 -4.52
CA ASN A 143 -3.55 -18.79 -3.30
C ASN A 143 -2.58 -17.95 -2.43
N VAL A 144 -1.63 -17.28 -3.08
CA VAL A 144 -0.70 -16.38 -2.38
C VAL A 144 -1.44 -15.19 -1.78
N LEU A 145 -2.42 -14.61 -2.48
CA LEU A 145 -3.24 -13.53 -1.94
C LEU A 145 -4.01 -13.97 -0.70
N TYR A 146 -4.56 -15.19 -0.67
CA TYR A 146 -5.21 -15.73 0.54
C TYR A 146 -4.25 -15.83 1.72
N VAL A 147 -3.04 -16.37 1.49
CA VAL A 147 -2.04 -16.47 2.55
C VAL A 147 -1.66 -15.08 3.09
N ASN A 148 -1.51 -14.09 2.20
CA ASN A 148 -1.21 -12.72 2.63
C ASN A 148 -2.38 -12.07 3.37
N ILE A 149 -3.64 -12.28 2.95
CA ILE A 149 -4.83 -11.78 3.65
C ILE A 149 -4.93 -12.42 5.05
N LEU A 150 -4.72 -13.74 5.16
CA LEU A 150 -4.67 -14.42 6.45
C LEU A 150 -3.52 -13.90 7.33
N GLY A 151 -2.37 -13.61 6.73
CA GLY A 151 -1.24 -12.97 7.41
C GLY A 151 -1.61 -11.61 8.00
N TYR A 152 -2.36 -10.78 7.26
CA TYR A 152 -2.87 -9.51 7.77
C TYR A 152 -3.90 -9.69 8.88
N LEU A 153 -4.80 -10.67 8.79
CA LEU A 153 -5.73 -10.98 9.88
C LEU A 153 -4.99 -11.42 11.15
N ALA A 154 -3.97 -12.26 11.02
CA ALA A 154 -3.11 -12.65 12.14
C ALA A 154 -2.37 -11.43 12.73
N LEU A 155 -1.87 -10.53 11.88
CA LEU A 155 -1.22 -9.28 12.30
C LEU A 155 -2.18 -8.38 13.07
N VAL A 156 -3.40 -8.17 12.58
CA VAL A 156 -4.44 -7.38 13.26
C VAL A 156 -4.78 -8.02 14.62
N SER A 157 -4.87 -9.34 14.70
CA SER A 157 -5.08 -10.04 15.97
C SER A 157 -3.90 -9.88 16.93
N TYR A 158 -2.66 -9.95 16.42
CA TYR A 158 -1.45 -9.75 17.21
C TYR A 158 -1.34 -8.32 17.76
N SER A 159 -1.77 -7.32 16.98
CA SER A 159 -1.69 -5.90 17.37
C SER A 159 -2.50 -5.56 18.63
N VAL A 160 -3.50 -6.38 18.99
CA VAL A 160 -4.30 -6.21 20.23
C VAL A 160 -3.44 -6.39 21.49
N SER A 161 -2.42 -7.25 21.44
CA SER A 161 -1.58 -7.63 22.59
C SER A 161 -0.27 -6.84 22.68
N LEU A 162 -0.02 -5.87 21.78
CA LEU A 162 1.22 -5.09 21.76
C LEU A 162 1.35 -4.22 23.01
N SER A 163 2.50 -4.32 23.66
CA SER A 163 2.79 -3.59 24.91
C SER A 163 4.19 -2.96 24.96
N ASN A 164 5.12 -3.38 24.10
CA ASN A 164 6.51 -2.95 24.15
C ASN A 164 7.16 -2.83 22.76
N ALA A 165 8.37 -2.21 22.71
CA ALA A 165 9.10 -1.99 21.46
C ALA A 165 9.49 -3.28 20.74
N THR A 166 9.82 -4.34 21.45
CA THR A 166 10.20 -5.62 20.83
C THR A 166 9.04 -6.23 20.06
N GLU A 167 7.85 -6.23 20.64
CA GLU A 167 6.62 -6.70 19.99
C GLU A 167 6.28 -5.84 18.78
N PHE A 168 6.51 -4.53 18.87
CA PHE A 168 6.34 -3.62 17.73
C PHE A 168 7.31 -3.96 16.59
N TYR A 169 8.57 -4.32 16.87
CA TYR A 169 9.52 -4.76 15.83
C TYR A 169 9.10 -6.09 15.20
N VAL A 170 8.58 -7.03 15.97
CA VAL A 170 8.01 -8.28 15.43
C VAL A 170 6.85 -7.96 14.48
N MET A 171 5.94 -7.08 14.90
CA MET A 171 4.83 -6.62 14.05
C MET A 171 5.36 -5.96 12.76
N ALA A 172 6.38 -5.12 12.85
CA ALA A 172 7.02 -4.49 11.68
C ALA A 172 7.58 -5.53 10.70
N CYS A 173 8.23 -6.57 11.20
CA CYS A 173 8.70 -7.68 10.38
C CYS A 173 7.54 -8.47 9.74
N MET A 174 6.45 -8.71 10.46
CA MET A 174 5.24 -9.33 9.90
C MET A 174 4.65 -8.47 8.78
N VAL A 175 4.48 -7.16 8.98
CA VAL A 175 4.03 -6.23 7.94
C VAL A 175 4.94 -6.31 6.72
N GLY A 176 6.25 -6.18 6.90
CA GLY A 176 7.23 -6.26 5.82
C GLY A 176 7.14 -7.58 5.04
N SER A 177 6.91 -8.69 5.74
CA SER A 177 6.85 -10.02 5.11
C SER A 177 5.67 -10.20 4.16
N ILE A 178 4.56 -9.51 4.36
CA ILE A 178 3.32 -9.70 3.59
C ILE A 178 2.96 -8.53 2.69
N GLN A 179 3.35 -7.31 3.04
CA GLN A 179 2.96 -6.09 2.33
C GLN A 179 3.39 -6.06 0.86
N GLY A 180 4.65 -6.36 0.58
CA GLY A 180 5.15 -6.36 -0.80
C GLY A 180 4.51 -7.45 -1.64
N GLY A 181 4.29 -8.63 -1.03
CA GLY A 181 3.63 -9.77 -1.66
C GLY A 181 2.20 -9.44 -2.10
N ILE A 182 1.37 -8.93 -1.20
CA ILE A 182 -0.04 -8.65 -1.51
C ILE A 182 -0.18 -7.62 -2.63
N GLN A 183 0.68 -6.59 -2.67
CA GLN A 183 0.63 -5.56 -3.72
C GLN A 183 1.13 -6.08 -5.07
N ALA A 184 2.29 -6.75 -5.10
CA ALA A 184 2.88 -7.27 -6.33
C ALA A 184 2.01 -8.37 -6.96
N VAL A 185 1.54 -9.32 -6.15
CA VAL A 185 0.74 -10.46 -6.62
C VAL A 185 -0.66 -10.02 -7.05
N SER A 186 -1.29 -9.03 -6.37
CA SER A 186 -2.55 -8.43 -6.83
C SER A 186 -2.43 -7.83 -8.23
N ARG A 187 -1.33 -7.12 -8.49
CA ARG A 187 -1.06 -6.53 -9.80
C ARG A 187 -0.84 -7.60 -10.87
N SER A 188 -0.12 -8.68 -10.53
CA SER A 188 0.09 -9.83 -11.42
C SER A 188 -1.23 -10.51 -11.77
N LEU A 189 -2.05 -10.83 -10.77
CA LEU A 189 -3.37 -11.42 -10.99
C LEU A 189 -4.26 -10.54 -11.86
N PHE A 190 -4.29 -9.24 -11.57
CA PHE A 190 -5.06 -8.29 -12.36
C PHE A 190 -4.63 -8.28 -13.84
N ALA A 191 -3.32 -8.27 -14.09
CA ALA A 191 -2.77 -8.31 -15.46
C ALA A 191 -3.21 -9.55 -16.23
N LYS A 192 -3.41 -10.70 -15.56
CA LYS A 192 -3.82 -11.96 -16.19
C LYS A 192 -5.30 -12.00 -16.54
N ILE A 193 -6.17 -11.32 -15.77
CA ILE A 193 -7.62 -11.39 -15.93
C ILE A 193 -8.20 -10.30 -16.82
N ILE A 194 -7.42 -9.29 -17.19
CA ILE A 194 -7.87 -8.17 -18.04
C ILE A 194 -7.62 -8.42 -19.53
N PRO A 195 -8.45 -7.86 -20.43
CA PRO A 195 -8.19 -7.89 -21.87
C PRO A 195 -6.94 -7.07 -22.22
N ILE A 196 -5.97 -7.68 -22.91
CA ILE A 196 -4.68 -7.04 -23.29
C ILE A 196 -4.90 -5.74 -24.06
N LYS A 197 -5.87 -5.70 -24.98
CA LYS A 197 -6.17 -4.53 -25.83
C LYS A 197 -6.60 -3.29 -25.03
N SER A 198 -7.13 -3.45 -23.82
CA SER A 198 -7.63 -2.38 -22.97
C SER A 198 -6.82 -2.23 -21.67
N ALA A 199 -5.67 -2.88 -21.57
CA ALA A 199 -4.88 -2.97 -20.34
C ALA A 199 -4.62 -1.60 -19.70
N GLY A 200 -4.22 -0.58 -20.48
CA GLY A 200 -3.95 0.77 -19.97
C GLY A 200 -5.17 1.42 -19.30
N GLU A 201 -6.36 1.27 -19.87
CA GLU A 201 -7.60 1.80 -19.30
C GLU A 201 -7.96 1.08 -17.99
N PHE A 202 -7.84 -0.25 -17.98
CA PHE A 202 -8.14 -1.08 -16.80
C PHE A 202 -7.15 -0.83 -15.66
N PHE A 203 -5.84 -0.72 -15.93
CA PHE A 203 -4.86 -0.34 -14.93
C PHE A 203 -5.05 1.07 -14.38
N GLY A 204 -5.60 2.00 -15.18
CA GLY A 204 -6.03 3.30 -14.69
C GLY A 204 -7.06 3.17 -13.57
N PHE A 205 -8.09 2.33 -13.76
CA PHE A 205 -9.08 2.03 -12.73
C PHE A 205 -8.49 1.26 -11.53
N TYR A 206 -7.64 0.27 -11.77
CA TYR A 206 -6.93 -0.43 -10.71
C TYR A 206 -6.18 0.53 -9.77
N ASN A 207 -5.43 1.48 -10.35
CA ASN A 207 -4.70 2.47 -9.57
C ASN A 207 -5.64 3.45 -8.86
N MET A 208 -6.77 3.82 -9.48
CA MET A 208 -7.79 4.65 -8.85
C MET A 208 -8.41 3.95 -7.64
N PHE A 209 -8.81 2.68 -7.77
CA PHE A 209 -9.35 1.89 -6.67
C PHE A 209 -8.32 1.68 -5.56
N GLY A 210 -7.05 1.42 -5.90
CA GLY A 210 -5.97 1.29 -4.93
C GLY A 210 -5.75 2.57 -4.11
N ARG A 211 -5.84 3.74 -4.73
CA ARG A 211 -5.70 5.02 -4.02
C ARG A 211 -6.97 5.42 -3.25
N ALA A 212 -8.14 5.15 -3.80
CA ALA A 212 -9.42 5.40 -3.11
C ALA A 212 -9.56 4.54 -1.85
N GLY A 213 -8.98 3.31 -1.87
CA GLY A 213 -8.93 2.42 -0.72
C GLY A 213 -8.09 2.95 0.45
N ALA A 214 -7.33 4.02 0.34
CA ALA A 214 -6.61 4.62 1.45
C ALA A 214 -7.48 5.57 2.33
N PHE A 215 -8.75 5.73 2.01
CA PHE A 215 -9.65 6.67 2.70
C PHE A 215 -10.68 5.98 3.59
N LEU A 216 -11.28 4.88 3.13
CA LEU A 216 -12.42 4.25 3.80
C LEU A 216 -12.00 3.63 5.14
N GLY A 217 -10.88 2.92 5.18
CA GLY A 217 -10.40 2.24 6.38
C GLY A 217 -10.09 3.18 7.53
N PRO A 218 -9.25 4.22 7.35
CA PRO A 218 -8.99 5.21 8.41
C PRO A 218 -10.27 5.91 8.89
N LEU A 219 -11.22 6.19 7.99
CA LEU A 219 -12.52 6.77 8.36
C LEU A 219 -13.33 5.81 9.25
N LEU A 220 -13.40 4.53 8.87
CA LEU A 220 -14.10 3.52 9.67
C LEU A 220 -13.44 3.33 11.05
N VAL A 221 -12.11 3.31 11.09
CA VAL A 221 -11.37 3.24 12.36
C VAL A 221 -11.69 4.44 13.25
N ALA A 222 -11.67 5.65 12.70
CA ALA A 222 -12.00 6.86 13.47
C ALA A 222 -13.43 6.82 14.05
N ILE A 223 -14.41 6.35 13.25
CA ILE A 223 -15.80 6.18 13.70
C ILE A 223 -15.89 5.16 14.84
N PHE A 224 -15.24 3.99 14.70
CA PHE A 224 -15.28 2.95 15.73
C PHE A 224 -14.60 3.40 17.03
N VAL A 225 -13.42 3.99 16.93
CA VAL A 225 -12.69 4.51 18.09
C VAL A 225 -13.50 5.58 18.82
N SER A 226 -14.12 6.52 18.09
CA SER A 226 -14.94 7.59 18.70
C SER A 226 -16.25 7.07 19.30
N THR A 227 -16.82 5.99 18.76
CA THR A 227 -18.09 5.44 19.24
C THR A 227 -17.91 4.57 20.48
N PHE A 228 -16.82 3.81 20.55
CA PHE A 228 -16.56 2.85 21.62
C PHE A 228 -15.49 3.33 22.63
N ASP A 229 -14.96 4.52 22.45
CA ASP A 229 -13.97 5.17 23.31
C ASP A 229 -12.74 4.30 23.62
N SER A 230 -12.33 3.49 22.64
CA SER A 230 -11.17 2.59 22.79
C SER A 230 -10.49 2.32 21.44
N ALA A 231 -9.17 2.48 21.41
CA ALA A 231 -8.34 2.24 20.22
C ALA A 231 -8.43 0.78 19.71
N SER A 232 -8.64 -0.19 20.60
CA SER A 232 -8.76 -1.61 20.21
C SER A 232 -9.96 -1.88 19.30
N TYR A 233 -11.05 -1.15 19.44
CA TYR A 233 -12.21 -1.29 18.54
C TYR A 233 -11.93 -0.80 17.12
N GLY A 234 -10.92 0.06 16.92
CA GLY A 234 -10.46 0.46 15.60
C GLY A 234 -9.90 -0.68 14.74
N LEU A 235 -9.52 -1.80 15.35
CA LEU A 235 -9.03 -2.98 14.63
C LEU A 235 -10.15 -3.80 13.98
N ILE A 236 -11.38 -3.70 14.48
CA ILE A 236 -12.54 -4.45 13.95
C ILE A 236 -12.82 -4.12 12.48
N PRO A 237 -12.99 -2.85 12.06
CA PRO A 237 -13.23 -2.53 10.66
C PRO A 237 -12.10 -2.98 9.75
N ILE A 238 -10.85 -2.98 10.21
CA ILE A 238 -9.70 -3.46 9.43
C ILE A 238 -9.84 -4.97 9.18
N ALA A 239 -10.16 -5.75 10.21
CA ALA A 239 -10.41 -7.18 10.05
C ALA A 239 -11.59 -7.48 9.11
N VAL A 240 -12.68 -6.71 9.22
CA VAL A 240 -13.85 -6.83 8.33
C VAL A 240 -13.48 -6.57 6.88
N LEU A 241 -12.67 -5.55 6.59
CA LEU A 241 -12.20 -5.25 5.24
C LEU A 241 -11.40 -6.42 4.63
N PHE A 242 -10.50 -7.04 5.40
CA PHE A 242 -9.75 -8.21 4.95
C PHE A 242 -10.65 -9.43 4.73
N ILE A 243 -11.59 -9.69 5.64
CA ILE A 243 -12.54 -10.82 5.53
C ILE A 243 -13.41 -10.64 4.28
N LEU A 244 -14.03 -9.48 4.10
CA LEU A 244 -14.90 -9.22 2.95
C LEU A 244 -14.12 -9.26 1.64
N GLY A 245 -12.92 -8.66 1.59
CA GLY A 245 -12.03 -8.72 0.44
C GLY A 245 -11.64 -10.16 0.09
N GLY A 246 -11.27 -10.97 1.09
CA GLY A 246 -10.95 -12.39 0.93
C GLY A 246 -12.13 -13.22 0.44
N LEU A 247 -13.34 -13.01 1.00
CA LEU A 247 -14.56 -13.70 0.57
C LEU A 247 -14.93 -13.39 -0.89
N LEU A 248 -14.80 -12.12 -1.30
CA LEU A 248 -15.04 -11.74 -2.69
C LEU A 248 -14.00 -12.34 -3.65
N LEU A 249 -12.75 -12.45 -3.21
CA LEU A 249 -11.68 -13.05 -3.99
C LEU A 249 -11.98 -14.53 -4.31
N ILE A 250 -12.80 -15.24 -3.51
CA ILE A 250 -13.22 -16.62 -3.80
C ILE A 250 -13.93 -16.70 -5.16
N ARG A 251 -14.74 -15.70 -5.48
CA ARG A 251 -15.54 -15.65 -6.70
C ARG A 251 -14.74 -15.28 -7.96
N VAL A 252 -13.51 -14.82 -7.80
CA VAL A 252 -12.63 -14.50 -8.93
C VAL A 252 -12.12 -15.79 -9.56
N LYS A 253 -12.32 -15.92 -10.86
CA LYS A 253 -11.82 -17.05 -11.67
C LYS A 253 -10.43 -16.71 -12.21
N THR A 254 -9.50 -17.62 -12.09
CA THR A 254 -8.10 -17.52 -12.58
C THR A 254 -7.84 -18.59 -13.61
#